data_38b75ae339b2e49b940d551e866d0b8a
#
_entry.id   38b75ae339b2e49b940d551e866d0b8a
#
_cell.length_a   1.000
_cell.length_b   1.000
_cell.length_c   1.000
_cell.angle_alpha   90.00
_cell.angle_beta   90.00
_cell.angle_gamma   90.00
#
_symmetry.space_group_name_H-M   'P 1'
#
loop_
_entity.id
_entity.type
_entity.pdbx_description
1 polymer ?
#
loop_
_entity_poly.entity_id
_entity_poly.type
_entity_poly.pdbx_seq_one_letter_code
_entity_poly.pdbx_strand_id
1 'polypeptide(L)' 'MDRATIEPAIKILLSEIHSKLNEAPRIGKAAEACAEAGGISEGVSVSMDIEQLVYEAGRLHDTASLLNRLSS' A
#
# COMPACT_ATOMS: atom_id res chain seq x y z
N MET A 1 22.09 13.63 6.51
CA MET A 1 21.19 14.53 5.76
C MET A 1 20.35 15.36 6.73
N ASP A 2 19.98 16.54 6.32
CA ASP A 2 19.22 17.47 7.15
C ASP A 2 17.78 17.00 7.37
N ARG A 3 17.35 16.94 8.63
CA ARG A 3 15.99 16.52 8.99
C ARG A 3 14.93 17.44 8.37
N ALA A 4 15.20 18.75 8.33
CA ALA A 4 14.24 19.70 7.79
C ALA A 4 13.93 19.44 6.30
N THR A 5 14.89 18.88 5.59
CA THR A 5 14.72 18.52 4.17
C THR A 5 14.04 17.14 4.04
N ILE A 6 14.35 16.21 4.93
CA ILE A 6 13.90 14.83 4.86
C ILE A 6 12.49 14.63 5.40
N GLU A 7 12.14 15.30 6.50
CA GLU A 7 10.84 15.09 7.16
C GLU A 7 9.64 15.31 6.25
N PRO A 8 9.60 16.38 5.42
CA PRO A 8 8.47 16.53 4.49
C PRO A 8 8.35 15.38 3.51
N ALA A 9 9.49 14.84 3.04
CA ALA A 9 9.48 13.70 2.13
C ALA A 9 8.94 12.45 2.82
N ILE A 10 9.33 12.22 4.08
CA ILE A 10 8.83 11.08 4.85
C ILE A 10 7.32 11.19 5.06
N LYS A 11 6.82 12.40 5.35
CA LYS A 11 5.38 12.62 5.51
C LYS A 11 4.61 12.26 4.26
N ILE A 12 5.13 12.63 3.09
CA ILE A 12 4.49 12.28 1.81
C ILE A 12 4.47 10.76 1.63
N LEU A 13 5.59 10.09 1.92
CA LEU A 13 5.66 8.64 1.79
C LEU A 13 4.68 7.93 2.72
N LEU A 14 4.56 8.39 3.96
CA LEU A 14 3.61 7.81 4.91
C LEU A 14 2.17 8.02 4.48
N SER A 15 1.87 9.19 3.90
CA SER A 15 0.55 9.47 3.35
C SER A 15 0.22 8.54 2.19
N GLU A 16 1.19 8.30 1.30
CA GLU A 16 1.00 7.38 0.17
C GLU A 16 0.80 5.94 0.64
N ILE A 17 1.52 5.52 1.68
CA ILE A 17 1.33 4.20 2.27
C ILE A 17 -0.10 4.05 2.78
N HIS A 18 -0.59 5.05 3.50
CA HIS A 18 -1.96 5.03 4.01
C HIS A 18 -2.98 4.93 2.88
N SER A 19 -2.78 5.73 1.83
CA SER A 19 -3.66 5.74 0.67
C SER A 19 -3.74 4.36 0.00
N LYS A 20 -2.59 3.72 -0.21
CA LYS A 20 -2.54 2.40 -0.83
C LYS A 20 -3.17 1.32 0.04
N LEU A 21 -2.88 1.33 1.34
CA LEU A 21 -3.45 0.35 2.25
C LEU A 21 -4.97 0.55 2.41
N ASN A 22 -5.45 1.78 2.23
CA ASN A 22 -6.87 2.07 2.30
C ASN A 22 -7.64 1.53 1.08
N GLU A 23 -6.95 1.23 -0.02
CA GLU A 23 -7.57 0.58 -1.18
C GLU A 23 -7.79 -0.92 -0.97
N ALA A 24 -6.93 -1.57 -0.21
CA ALA A 24 -6.97 -3.01 -0.03
C ALA A 24 -8.32 -3.54 0.50
N PRO A 25 -8.95 -2.91 1.51
CA PRO A 25 -10.26 -3.37 1.99
C PRO A 25 -11.35 -3.32 0.93
N ARG A 26 -11.30 -2.35 0.04
CA ARG A 26 -12.29 -2.23 -1.05
C ARG A 26 -12.13 -3.39 -2.03
N ILE A 27 -10.88 -3.71 -2.39
CA ILE A 27 -10.59 -4.80 -3.30
C ILE A 27 -10.97 -6.13 -2.66
N GLY A 28 -10.65 -6.32 -1.38
CA GLY A 28 -11.00 -7.53 -0.65
C GLY A 28 -12.50 -7.74 -0.59
N LYS A 29 -13.25 -6.68 -0.34
CA LYS A 29 -14.71 -6.74 -0.30
C LYS A 29 -15.30 -7.10 -1.67
N ALA A 30 -14.76 -6.51 -2.73
CA ALA A 30 -15.20 -6.81 -4.10
C ALA A 30 -14.90 -8.26 -4.46
N ALA A 31 -13.72 -8.76 -4.10
CA ALA A 31 -13.33 -10.16 -4.36
C ALA A 31 -14.27 -11.14 -3.64
N GLU A 32 -14.57 -10.85 -2.37
CA GLU A 32 -15.49 -11.68 -1.59
C GLU A 32 -16.88 -11.69 -2.20
N ALA A 33 -17.38 -10.53 -2.65
CA ALA A 33 -18.69 -10.43 -3.29
C ALA A 33 -18.74 -11.26 -4.58
N CYS A 34 -17.67 -11.25 -5.37
CA CYS A 34 -17.57 -12.08 -6.57
C CYS A 34 -17.68 -13.57 -6.21
N ALA A 35 -16.95 -13.99 -5.19
CA ALA A 35 -16.95 -15.38 -4.75
C ALA A 35 -18.33 -15.82 -4.24
N GLU A 36 -18.99 -14.96 -3.47
CA GLU A 36 -20.31 -15.23 -2.94
C GLU A 36 -21.37 -15.36 -4.05
N ALA A 37 -21.18 -14.66 -5.14
CA ALA A 37 -22.06 -14.74 -6.30
C ALA A 37 -21.74 -15.95 -7.19
N GLY A 38 -20.78 -16.77 -6.82
CA GLY A 38 -20.39 -17.98 -7.55
C GLY A 38 -19.19 -17.79 -8.47
N GLY A 39 -18.65 -16.58 -8.56
CA GLY A 39 -17.49 -16.28 -9.39
C GLY A 39 -16.18 -16.42 -8.63
N ILE A 40 -15.80 -17.64 -8.29
CA ILE A 40 -14.57 -17.89 -7.51
C ILE A 40 -13.33 -17.41 -8.26
N SER A 41 -13.20 -17.77 -9.55
CA SER A 41 -12.05 -17.34 -10.37
C SER A 41 -11.99 -15.83 -10.50
N GLU A 42 -13.13 -15.18 -10.68
CA GLU A 42 -13.23 -13.73 -10.79
C GLU A 42 -12.81 -13.08 -9.47
N GLY A 43 -13.23 -13.65 -8.34
CA GLY A 43 -12.84 -13.16 -7.03
C GLY A 43 -11.33 -13.23 -6.82
N VAL A 44 -10.72 -14.34 -7.23
CA VAL A 44 -9.26 -14.48 -7.15
C VAL A 44 -8.56 -13.45 -8.04
N SER A 45 -9.07 -13.24 -9.26
CA SER A 45 -8.50 -12.25 -10.18
C SER A 45 -8.55 -10.84 -9.59
N VAL A 46 -9.68 -10.48 -8.98
CA VAL A 46 -9.83 -9.16 -8.32
C VAL A 46 -8.83 -9.03 -7.16
N SER A 47 -8.65 -10.10 -6.39
CA SER A 47 -7.75 -10.07 -5.24
C SER A 47 -6.28 -9.89 -5.62
N MET A 48 -5.91 -10.17 -6.86
CA MET A 48 -4.52 -10.02 -7.31
C MET A 48 -4.05 -8.57 -7.27
N ASP A 49 -4.97 -7.61 -7.35
CA ASP A 49 -4.64 -6.19 -7.24
C ASP A 49 -4.12 -5.85 -5.84
N ILE A 50 -4.51 -6.62 -4.82
CA ILE A 50 -4.03 -6.42 -3.46
C ILE A 50 -2.52 -6.67 -3.37
N GLU A 51 -2.03 -7.67 -4.09
CA GLU A 51 -0.60 -7.99 -4.11
C GLU A 51 0.22 -6.80 -4.56
N GLN A 52 -0.24 -6.10 -5.61
CA GLN A 52 0.45 -4.93 -6.12
C GLN A 52 0.45 -3.78 -5.10
N LEU A 53 -0.68 -3.56 -4.43
CA LEU A 53 -0.78 -2.53 -3.40
C LEU A 53 0.15 -2.80 -2.23
N VAL A 54 0.20 -4.04 -1.77
CA VAL A 54 1.08 -4.45 -0.67
C VAL A 54 2.55 -4.27 -1.07
N TYR A 55 2.89 -4.67 -2.29
CA TYR A 55 4.25 -4.51 -2.81
C TYR A 55 4.65 -3.04 -2.83
N GLU A 56 3.80 -2.18 -3.38
CA GLU A 56 4.08 -0.75 -3.45
C GLU A 56 4.17 -0.10 -2.07
N ALA A 57 3.28 -0.47 -1.16
CA ALA A 57 3.32 0.03 0.22
C ALA A 57 4.62 -0.38 0.90
N GLY A 58 5.08 -1.60 0.67
CA GLY A 58 6.34 -2.10 1.20
C GLY A 58 7.54 -1.31 0.69
N ARG A 59 7.55 -0.99 -0.61
CA ARG A 59 8.62 -0.19 -1.21
C ARG A 59 8.65 1.22 -0.64
N LEU A 60 7.48 1.82 -0.46
CA LEU A 60 7.38 3.15 0.15
C LEU A 60 7.87 3.14 1.59
N HIS A 61 7.53 2.09 2.33
CA HIS A 61 7.99 1.91 3.71
C HIS A 61 9.52 1.79 3.76
N ASP A 62 10.11 0.99 2.87
CA ASP A 62 11.56 0.82 2.82
C ASP A 62 12.26 2.16 2.56
N THR A 63 11.70 2.97 1.66
CA THR A 63 12.24 4.28 1.35
C THR A 63 12.14 5.22 2.55
N ALA A 64 10.98 5.25 3.22
CA ALA A 64 10.78 6.09 4.40
C ALA A 64 11.76 5.67 5.51
N SER A 65 11.93 4.37 5.69
CA SER A 65 12.86 3.83 6.71
C SER A 65 14.29 4.25 6.42
N LEU A 66 14.71 4.17 5.15
CA LEU A 66 16.05 4.59 4.75
C LEU A 66 16.26 6.08 5.02
N LEU A 67 15.31 6.92 4.60
CA LEU A 67 15.39 8.36 4.81
C LEU A 67 15.45 8.70 6.29
N ASN A 68 14.68 7.99 7.11
CA ASN A 68 14.70 8.22 8.55
C ASN A 68 16.05 7.93 9.15
N ARG A 69 16.73 6.87 8.70
CA ARG A 69 18.07 6.55 9.16
C ARG A 69 19.10 7.59 8.75
N LEU A 70 18.93 8.12 7.52
CA LEU A 70 19.84 9.13 6.99
C LEU A 70 19.67 10.50 7.66
N SER A 71 18.55 10.73 8.32
CA SER A 71 18.26 12.02 8.96
C SER A 71 18.82 12.16 10.37
N SER A 72 19.29 11.08 10.97
CA SER A 72 19.77 11.11 12.35
C SER A 72 21.21 11.59 12.52
#